data_2ab2a8384a140bc80618f742a198147b
#
_entry.id   2ab2a8384a140bc80618f742a198147b
#
_cell.length_a   1.000
_cell.length_b   1.000
_cell.length_c   1.000
_cell.angle_alpha   90.00
_cell.angle_beta   90.00
_cell.angle_gamma   90.00
#
_symmetry.space_group_name_H-M   'P 1'
#
loop_
_entity.id
_entity.type
_entity.pdbx_description
1 polymer ?
#
loop_
_entity_poly.entity_id
_entity_poly.type
_entity_poly.pdbx_seq_one_letter_code
_entity_poly.pdbx_strand_id
1 'polypeptide(L)'
;TEGFVAITNDLPKGKCNILYQYRLRDWGVSRQRYWGCPIPVIYDGDDAKPANELPVSLPYESVPLHQNDNFKQLPNGATRETDTFDTFMESSWYFIRYASAENKNEVFDSNTKYWLPVDLYIGGVEHAILHLLYSRFFFKVLRDMGLVEGDEPFKKLLTQGMVLKDGAKMSKSKGNTVDPQEYIVKYGADSIRTFMIFASPPEQSLEWSDNGLEGCHKFLKRLWATSHKIKSANEGDFVPSGSSLEDDCKSIFIKMNDDYEKRLNLNTVVSSCMEILNNINKRISGTTISASKEDLFKVYDFLIVALSPIAPHIAETIYHEVLGKDINVAQWPNDEFFINQQTVVKYLVQVNGKVRGNMMLEAGLDQATVEAKSMENENVARHLENKNIIKVIFIKDKLINFVHS
;
A
#
# COMPACT_ATOMS: atom_id res chain seq x y z
N THR A 1 -16.00 9.50 -14.60
CA THR A 1 -15.34 10.63 -15.29
C THR A 1 -16.41 11.53 -15.83
N GLU A 2 -16.79 12.55 -15.07
CA GLU A 2 -17.70 13.58 -15.53
C GLU A 2 -17.06 14.34 -16.69
N GLY A 3 -17.84 14.56 -17.74
CA GLY A 3 -17.39 15.32 -18.91
C GLY A 3 -17.12 16.78 -18.55
N PHE A 4 -16.11 17.37 -19.14
CA PHE A 4 -15.85 18.79 -18.99
C PHE A 4 -16.86 19.58 -19.81
N VAL A 5 -17.57 20.51 -19.16
CA VAL A 5 -18.40 21.51 -19.83
C VAL A 5 -17.50 22.69 -20.18
N ALA A 6 -17.23 22.89 -21.44
CA ALA A 6 -16.62 24.14 -21.90
C ALA A 6 -17.72 25.22 -22.00
N ILE A 7 -17.76 26.15 -21.06
CA ILE A 7 -18.61 27.35 -21.16
C ILE A 7 -17.79 28.39 -21.89
N THR A 8 -18.16 28.74 -23.12
CA THR A 8 -17.65 29.93 -23.78
C THR A 8 -18.53 31.11 -23.37
N ASN A 9 -17.91 32.13 -22.77
CA ASN A 9 -18.60 33.32 -22.24
C ASN A 9 -19.29 34.21 -23.30
N ASP A 10 -19.21 33.84 -24.58
CA ASP A 10 -19.64 34.68 -25.71
C ASP A 10 -20.94 34.26 -26.38
N LEU A 11 -21.71 33.39 -25.79
CA LEU A 11 -22.99 32.93 -26.37
C LEU A 11 -24.19 33.72 -25.77
N PRO A 12 -25.15 34.13 -26.60
CA PRO A 12 -26.34 34.83 -26.12
C PRO A 12 -27.14 34.01 -25.14
N LYS A 13 -27.55 34.61 -24.01
CA LYS A 13 -28.41 33.94 -23.01
C LYS A 13 -29.65 33.34 -23.66
N GLY A 14 -29.83 32.03 -23.51
CA GLY A 14 -31.01 31.28 -23.98
C GLY A 14 -30.86 30.45 -25.24
N LYS A 15 -29.64 30.37 -25.83
CA LYS A 15 -29.35 29.51 -27.00
C LYS A 15 -28.17 28.53 -26.79
N CYS A 16 -27.86 28.18 -25.58
CA CYS A 16 -26.77 27.21 -25.30
C CYS A 16 -27.33 25.81 -25.14
N ASN A 17 -26.91 24.91 -26.00
CA ASN A 17 -27.05 23.48 -25.75
C ASN A 17 -25.83 23.00 -24.95
N ILE A 18 -26.05 22.34 -23.82
CA ILE A 18 -24.97 21.69 -23.10
C ILE A 18 -24.57 20.45 -23.91
N LEU A 19 -23.38 20.47 -24.49
CA LEU A 19 -22.78 19.33 -25.17
C LEU A 19 -21.86 18.59 -24.20
N TYR A 20 -22.24 17.37 -23.83
CA TYR A 20 -21.37 16.48 -23.07
C TYR A 20 -20.45 15.76 -24.05
N GLN A 21 -19.15 15.99 -23.94
CA GLN A 21 -18.15 15.30 -24.72
C GLN A 21 -17.32 14.38 -23.81
N TYR A 22 -17.44 13.08 -24.03
CA TYR A 22 -16.64 12.09 -23.32
C TYR A 22 -15.22 12.09 -23.89
N ARG A 23 -14.22 12.09 -23.01
CA ARG A 23 -12.80 11.92 -23.41
C ARG A 23 -12.45 10.46 -23.70
N LEU A 24 -13.22 9.53 -23.18
CA LEU A 24 -13.04 8.12 -23.43
C LEU A 24 -13.47 7.80 -24.87
N ARG A 25 -12.59 7.18 -25.62
CA ARG A 25 -12.91 6.64 -26.97
C ARG A 25 -13.56 5.29 -26.82
N ASP A 26 -14.43 4.95 -27.77
CA ASP A 26 -15.02 3.62 -27.87
C ASP A 26 -13.91 2.57 -28.01
N TRP A 27 -14.14 1.41 -27.44
CA TRP A 27 -13.25 0.27 -27.55
C TRP A 27 -14.05 -0.99 -27.86
N GLY A 28 -13.46 -1.88 -28.67
CA GLY A 28 -14.07 -3.14 -29.03
C GLY A 28 -13.90 -4.18 -27.93
N VAL A 29 -14.99 -4.90 -27.63
CA VAL A 29 -15.01 -5.99 -26.62
C VAL A 29 -14.87 -7.36 -27.23
N SER A 30 -14.91 -7.49 -28.57
CA SER A 30 -14.86 -8.74 -29.31
C SER A 30 -13.48 -9.09 -29.82
N ARG A 31 -13.18 -10.39 -29.87
CA ARG A 31 -11.89 -10.95 -30.34
C ARG A 31 -12.14 -12.17 -31.22
N GLN A 32 -11.42 -12.25 -32.33
CA GLN A 32 -11.47 -13.34 -33.31
C GLN A 32 -10.51 -14.47 -32.92
N ARG A 33 -10.98 -15.41 -32.11
CA ARG A 33 -10.21 -16.56 -31.64
C ARG A 33 -11.08 -17.78 -31.37
N TYR A 34 -10.47 -18.95 -31.31
CA TYR A 34 -11.15 -20.21 -31.02
C TYR A 34 -11.35 -20.49 -29.52
N TRP A 35 -10.93 -19.61 -28.66
CA TRP A 35 -10.99 -19.70 -27.19
C TRP A 35 -11.52 -18.39 -26.61
N GLY A 36 -11.90 -18.40 -25.33
CA GLY A 36 -12.51 -17.28 -24.63
C GLY A 36 -13.99 -17.48 -24.43
N CYS A 37 -14.67 -16.54 -23.78
CA CYS A 37 -16.10 -16.58 -23.57
C CYS A 37 -16.83 -16.18 -24.85
N PRO A 38 -17.68 -17.08 -25.45
CA PRO A 38 -18.48 -16.73 -26.62
C PRO A 38 -19.45 -15.59 -26.30
N ILE A 39 -19.60 -14.67 -27.23
CA ILE A 39 -20.59 -13.59 -27.11
C ILE A 39 -21.99 -14.20 -27.35
N PRO A 40 -22.93 -14.09 -26.39
CA PRO A 40 -24.22 -14.78 -26.45
C PRO A 40 -25.21 -14.02 -27.33
N VAL A 41 -24.88 -13.85 -28.61
CA VAL A 41 -25.69 -13.16 -29.63
C VAL A 41 -25.92 -14.08 -30.83
N ILE A 42 -27.08 -14.01 -31.39
CA ILE A 42 -27.47 -14.65 -32.66
C ILE A 42 -27.95 -13.59 -33.63
N TYR A 43 -27.80 -13.85 -34.93
CA TYR A 43 -28.24 -12.99 -36.00
C TYR A 43 -29.32 -13.69 -36.81
N ASP A 44 -30.43 -13.00 -36.98
CA ASP A 44 -31.55 -13.39 -37.85
C ASP A 44 -31.61 -12.37 -38.99
N GLY A 45 -30.93 -12.64 -40.11
CA GLY A 45 -30.56 -11.59 -41.05
C GLY A 45 -29.64 -10.56 -40.45
N ASP A 46 -30.03 -9.29 -40.47
CA ASP A 46 -29.29 -8.17 -39.89
C ASP A 46 -29.68 -7.88 -38.41
N ASP A 47 -30.67 -8.60 -37.87
CA ASP A 47 -31.15 -8.39 -36.50
C ASP A 47 -30.32 -9.17 -35.49
N ALA A 48 -29.65 -8.45 -34.60
CA ALA A 48 -28.90 -9.03 -33.46
C ALA A 48 -29.87 -9.30 -32.29
N LYS A 49 -29.90 -10.52 -31.80
CA LYS A 49 -30.75 -10.98 -30.67
C LYS A 49 -29.90 -11.71 -29.62
N PRO A 50 -30.31 -11.70 -28.34
CA PRO A 50 -29.67 -12.57 -27.33
C PRO A 50 -29.81 -14.05 -27.74
N ALA A 51 -28.80 -14.84 -27.43
CA ALA A 51 -28.85 -16.29 -27.65
C ALA A 51 -29.95 -16.92 -26.77
N ASN A 52 -30.78 -17.81 -27.36
CA ASN A 52 -31.88 -18.46 -26.67
C ASN A 52 -31.41 -19.55 -25.68
N GLU A 53 -30.23 -20.13 -25.93
CA GLU A 53 -29.64 -21.18 -25.11
C GLU A 53 -28.36 -20.68 -24.43
N LEU A 54 -28.29 -20.77 -23.11
CA LEU A 54 -27.17 -20.41 -22.30
C LEU A 54 -26.78 -21.57 -21.37
N PRO A 55 -25.49 -21.76 -21.12
CA PRO A 55 -24.34 -21.03 -21.68
C PRO A 55 -24.04 -21.41 -23.13
N VAL A 56 -23.57 -20.45 -23.93
CA VAL A 56 -22.99 -20.76 -25.25
C VAL A 56 -21.64 -21.42 -25.04
N SER A 57 -21.55 -22.73 -25.38
CA SER A 57 -20.33 -23.51 -25.20
C SER A 57 -19.43 -23.45 -26.44
N LEU A 58 -18.12 -23.40 -26.21
CA LEU A 58 -17.12 -23.51 -27.27
C LEU A 58 -17.12 -24.94 -27.88
N PRO A 59 -16.90 -25.08 -29.19
CA PRO A 59 -16.66 -26.39 -29.78
C PRO A 59 -15.33 -26.96 -29.34
N TYR A 60 -15.15 -28.27 -29.39
CA TYR A 60 -13.92 -28.96 -29.03
C TYR A 60 -12.78 -28.75 -30.04
N GLU A 61 -13.16 -28.42 -31.28
CA GLU A 61 -12.21 -28.23 -32.37
C GLU A 61 -11.48 -26.89 -32.19
N SER A 62 -10.14 -26.92 -32.24
CA SER A 62 -9.29 -25.73 -32.21
C SER A 62 -9.23 -25.02 -33.58
N VAL A 63 -10.39 -24.67 -34.08
CA VAL A 63 -10.58 -23.96 -35.37
C VAL A 63 -11.19 -22.59 -35.05
N PRO A 64 -10.79 -21.52 -35.73
CA PRO A 64 -11.46 -20.21 -35.55
C PRO A 64 -12.99 -20.35 -35.71
N LEU A 65 -13.75 -19.77 -34.78
CA LEU A 65 -15.21 -19.99 -34.67
C LEU A 65 -15.93 -19.60 -35.94
N HIS A 66 -15.48 -18.58 -36.67
CA HIS A 66 -16.08 -18.16 -37.95
C HIS A 66 -15.91 -19.19 -39.08
N GLN A 67 -14.97 -20.14 -38.93
CA GLN A 67 -14.71 -21.24 -39.88
C GLN A 67 -15.38 -22.56 -39.43
N ASN A 68 -16.00 -22.59 -38.24
CA ASN A 68 -16.72 -23.76 -37.73
C ASN A 68 -18.20 -23.63 -38.01
N ASP A 69 -18.68 -24.23 -39.12
CA ASP A 69 -20.10 -24.16 -39.52
C ASP A 69 -21.02 -24.81 -38.51
N ASN A 70 -20.59 -25.87 -37.81
CA ASN A 70 -21.38 -26.53 -36.77
C ASN A 70 -21.61 -25.61 -35.55
N PHE A 71 -20.68 -24.73 -35.26
CA PHE A 71 -20.85 -23.72 -34.22
C PHE A 71 -21.69 -22.53 -34.71
N LYS A 72 -21.38 -22.06 -35.93
CA LYS A 72 -21.91 -20.83 -36.49
C LYS A 72 -23.40 -20.95 -36.91
N GLN A 73 -23.76 -22.05 -37.57
CA GLN A 73 -25.11 -22.21 -38.14
C GLN A 73 -26.06 -22.81 -37.12
N LEU A 74 -27.26 -22.20 -36.98
CA LEU A 74 -28.34 -22.72 -36.16
C LEU A 74 -29.39 -23.43 -37.00
N PRO A 75 -30.07 -24.44 -36.41
CA PRO A 75 -31.09 -25.21 -37.13
C PRO A 75 -32.25 -24.38 -37.71
N ASN A 76 -32.53 -23.21 -37.13
CA ASN A 76 -33.56 -22.28 -37.56
C ASN A 76 -33.14 -21.31 -38.66
N GLY A 77 -31.92 -21.45 -39.17
CA GLY A 77 -31.35 -20.57 -40.21
C GLY A 77 -30.66 -19.29 -39.68
N ALA A 78 -30.75 -19.02 -38.39
CA ALA A 78 -29.97 -17.93 -37.76
C ALA A 78 -28.49 -18.31 -37.64
N THR A 79 -27.61 -17.31 -37.42
CA THR A 79 -26.21 -17.55 -37.20
C THR A 79 -25.79 -17.06 -35.80
N ARG A 80 -24.84 -17.78 -35.18
CA ARG A 80 -24.22 -17.33 -33.92
C ARG A 80 -23.16 -16.27 -34.20
N GLU A 81 -22.98 -15.39 -33.21
CA GLU A 81 -21.75 -14.58 -33.12
C GLU A 81 -20.55 -15.51 -33.00
N THR A 82 -19.53 -15.24 -33.78
CA THR A 82 -18.32 -16.06 -33.85
C THR A 82 -17.11 -15.42 -33.15
N ASP A 83 -17.28 -14.23 -32.64
CA ASP A 83 -16.28 -13.57 -31.79
C ASP A 83 -16.43 -14.02 -30.32
N THR A 84 -15.36 -13.94 -29.58
CA THR A 84 -15.37 -14.12 -28.12
C THR A 84 -15.12 -12.80 -27.44
N PHE A 85 -15.53 -12.68 -26.19
CA PHE A 85 -15.20 -11.51 -25.40
C PHE A 85 -13.70 -11.38 -25.18
N ASP A 86 -13.21 -10.15 -25.08
CA ASP A 86 -11.90 -9.84 -24.51
C ASP A 86 -11.80 -10.42 -23.11
N THR A 87 -10.65 -11.02 -22.76
CA THR A 87 -10.44 -11.64 -21.44
C THR A 87 -10.63 -10.67 -20.27
N PHE A 88 -10.41 -9.37 -20.48
CA PHE A 88 -10.68 -8.36 -19.46
C PHE A 88 -12.17 -8.18 -19.18
N MET A 89 -13.05 -8.53 -20.11
CA MET A 89 -14.51 -8.54 -19.89
C MET A 89 -14.88 -9.60 -18.87
N GLU A 90 -14.32 -10.80 -18.98
CA GLU A 90 -14.57 -11.90 -18.04
C GLU A 90 -13.96 -11.62 -16.66
N SER A 91 -12.73 -11.12 -16.63
CA SER A 91 -12.05 -10.79 -15.37
C SER A 91 -12.53 -9.48 -14.72
N SER A 92 -13.41 -8.73 -15.38
CA SER A 92 -13.88 -7.43 -14.89
C SER A 92 -14.63 -7.48 -13.56
N TRP A 93 -15.23 -8.60 -13.22
CA TRP A 93 -16.09 -8.78 -12.05
C TRP A 93 -15.68 -9.93 -11.12
N TYR A 94 -14.48 -10.53 -11.32
CA TYR A 94 -14.02 -11.69 -10.56
C TYR A 94 -14.05 -11.46 -9.04
N PHE A 95 -13.69 -10.25 -8.58
CA PHE A 95 -13.68 -9.88 -7.16
C PHE A 95 -15.08 -9.90 -6.53
N ILE A 96 -16.14 -9.62 -7.31
CA ILE A 96 -17.53 -9.76 -6.87
C ILE A 96 -17.86 -11.23 -6.69
N ARG A 97 -17.52 -12.06 -7.68
CA ARG A 97 -17.75 -13.49 -7.66
C ARG A 97 -17.03 -14.19 -6.50
N TYR A 98 -15.83 -13.74 -6.16
CA TYR A 98 -15.06 -14.28 -5.03
C TYR A 98 -15.77 -14.10 -3.69
N ALA A 99 -16.53 -13.04 -3.50
CA ALA A 99 -17.34 -12.83 -2.30
C ALA A 99 -18.51 -13.85 -2.17
N SER A 100 -18.84 -14.58 -3.25
CA SER A 100 -19.91 -15.58 -3.31
C SER A 100 -19.45 -16.84 -4.04
N ALA A 101 -18.22 -17.31 -3.83
CA ALA A 101 -17.59 -18.40 -4.59
C ALA A 101 -18.39 -19.71 -4.54
N GLU A 102 -19.02 -20.02 -3.41
CA GLU A 102 -19.79 -21.24 -3.19
C GLU A 102 -21.22 -21.19 -3.75
N ASN A 103 -21.72 -20.01 -4.12
CA ASN A 103 -23.07 -19.88 -4.69
C ASN A 103 -23.11 -20.46 -6.11
N LYS A 104 -23.97 -21.47 -6.32
CA LYS A 104 -24.15 -22.16 -7.62
C LYS A 104 -25.39 -21.75 -8.35
N ASN A 105 -26.27 -20.99 -7.72
CA ASN A 105 -27.60 -20.69 -8.24
C ASN A 105 -27.71 -19.28 -8.82
N GLU A 106 -26.88 -18.35 -8.32
CA GLU A 106 -26.92 -16.94 -8.69
C GLU A 106 -25.51 -16.46 -9.10
N VAL A 107 -25.45 -15.36 -9.80
CA VAL A 107 -24.18 -14.71 -10.20
C VAL A 107 -23.35 -14.39 -8.96
N PHE A 108 -24.01 -13.85 -7.94
CA PHE A 108 -23.51 -13.61 -6.58
C PHE A 108 -24.70 -13.35 -5.64
N ASP A 109 -24.48 -13.40 -4.36
CA ASP A 109 -25.50 -13.25 -3.31
C ASP A 109 -25.29 -12.00 -2.42
N SER A 110 -26.08 -11.90 -1.36
CA SER A 110 -26.04 -10.78 -0.42
C SER A 110 -24.71 -10.59 0.31
N ASN A 111 -23.81 -11.60 0.33
CA ASN A 111 -22.49 -11.47 0.94
C ASN A 111 -21.65 -10.39 0.25
N THR A 112 -21.91 -10.15 -1.05
CA THR A 112 -21.25 -9.08 -1.81
C THR A 112 -21.48 -7.70 -1.21
N LYS A 113 -22.63 -7.44 -0.60
CA LYS A 113 -22.94 -6.14 0.04
C LYS A 113 -22.00 -5.82 1.21
N TYR A 114 -21.53 -6.85 1.92
CA TYR A 114 -20.56 -6.67 3.01
C TYR A 114 -19.16 -6.37 2.50
N TRP A 115 -18.74 -7.07 1.42
CA TRP A 115 -17.35 -6.98 0.91
C TRP A 115 -17.12 -5.85 -0.08
N LEU A 116 -18.17 -5.26 -0.65
CA LEU A 116 -18.07 -4.17 -1.63
C LEU A 116 -18.45 -2.82 -1.04
N PRO A 117 -17.84 -1.73 -1.54
CA PRO A 117 -16.71 -1.69 -2.48
C PRO A 117 -15.42 -2.21 -1.84
N VAL A 118 -14.51 -2.78 -2.63
CA VAL A 118 -13.22 -3.29 -2.16
C VAL A 118 -12.40 -2.16 -1.51
N ASP A 119 -11.87 -2.39 -0.30
CA ASP A 119 -11.18 -1.33 0.46
C ASP A 119 -9.87 -0.90 -0.18
N LEU A 120 -9.05 -1.86 -0.62
CA LEU A 120 -7.77 -1.60 -1.30
C LEU A 120 -7.59 -2.56 -2.47
N TYR A 121 -7.41 -2.01 -3.66
CA TYR A 121 -7.16 -2.78 -4.88
C TYR A 121 -5.74 -2.52 -5.37
N ILE A 122 -4.96 -3.60 -5.58
CA ILE A 122 -3.53 -3.53 -5.88
C ILE A 122 -3.27 -4.15 -7.24
N GLY A 123 -2.53 -3.45 -8.09
CA GLY A 123 -2.15 -3.95 -9.41
C GLY A 123 -1.15 -3.04 -10.12
N GLY A 124 -0.61 -3.52 -11.25
CA GLY A 124 0.31 -2.73 -12.06
C GLY A 124 -0.36 -1.55 -12.75
N VAL A 125 0.40 -0.50 -13.01
CA VAL A 125 -0.08 0.72 -13.66
C VAL A 125 -0.64 0.47 -15.07
N GLU A 126 -0.17 -0.57 -15.75
CA GLU A 126 -0.65 -0.99 -17.09
C GLU A 126 -2.14 -1.34 -17.11
N HIS A 127 -2.69 -1.75 -15.97
CA HIS A 127 -4.12 -2.10 -15.86
C HIS A 127 -5.05 -0.89 -15.83
N ALA A 128 -4.54 0.33 -15.75
CA ALA A 128 -5.36 1.55 -15.73
C ALA A 128 -6.28 1.68 -16.97
N ILE A 129 -5.79 1.29 -18.15
CA ILE A 129 -6.51 1.32 -19.42
C ILE A 129 -6.98 -0.08 -19.89
N LEU A 130 -6.76 -1.11 -19.08
CA LEU A 130 -7.15 -2.49 -19.36
C LEU A 130 -8.16 -2.95 -18.29
N HIS A 131 -7.74 -3.81 -17.38
CA HIS A 131 -8.61 -4.42 -16.37
C HIS A 131 -9.42 -3.39 -15.56
N LEU A 132 -8.82 -2.28 -15.11
CA LEU A 132 -9.53 -1.29 -14.28
C LEU A 132 -10.64 -0.58 -15.08
N LEU A 133 -10.42 -0.31 -16.38
CA LEU A 133 -11.43 0.26 -17.25
C LEU A 133 -12.65 -0.67 -17.35
N TYR A 134 -12.40 -1.96 -17.66
CA TYR A 134 -13.45 -2.96 -17.76
C TYR A 134 -14.17 -3.18 -16.42
N SER A 135 -13.45 -3.25 -15.31
CA SER A 135 -14.04 -3.45 -13.98
C SER A 135 -14.98 -2.31 -13.59
N ARG A 136 -14.58 -1.07 -13.83
CA ARG A 136 -15.41 0.11 -13.56
C ARG A 136 -16.63 0.17 -14.47
N PHE A 137 -16.46 -0.13 -15.76
CA PHE A 137 -17.55 -0.18 -16.71
C PHE A 137 -18.56 -1.26 -16.33
N PHE A 138 -18.11 -2.49 -16.10
CA PHE A 138 -18.97 -3.62 -15.76
C PHE A 138 -19.68 -3.40 -14.42
N PHE A 139 -19.01 -2.83 -13.43
CA PHE A 139 -19.63 -2.50 -12.15
C PHE A 139 -20.79 -1.51 -12.31
N LYS A 140 -20.64 -0.50 -13.18
CA LYS A 140 -21.73 0.45 -13.48
C LYS A 140 -22.90 -0.24 -14.20
N VAL A 141 -22.63 -1.18 -15.09
CA VAL A 141 -23.69 -1.98 -15.72
C VAL A 141 -24.44 -2.81 -14.67
N LEU A 142 -23.73 -3.49 -13.77
CA LEU A 142 -24.34 -4.24 -12.67
C LEU A 142 -25.15 -3.34 -11.72
N ARG A 143 -24.67 -2.13 -11.46
CA ARG A 143 -25.40 -1.12 -10.67
C ARG A 143 -26.71 -0.73 -11.39
N ASP A 144 -26.65 -0.43 -12.67
CA ASP A 144 -27.84 -0.04 -13.45
C ASP A 144 -28.87 -1.17 -13.54
N MET A 145 -28.41 -2.42 -13.43
CA MET A 145 -29.27 -3.61 -13.28
C MET A 145 -29.79 -3.81 -11.83
N GLY A 146 -29.38 -2.98 -10.87
CA GLY A 146 -29.78 -3.11 -9.47
C GLY A 146 -29.09 -4.25 -8.70
N LEU A 147 -28.01 -4.81 -9.22
CA LEU A 147 -27.31 -5.96 -8.64
C LEU A 147 -26.24 -5.55 -7.62
N VAL A 148 -25.64 -4.39 -7.77
CA VAL A 148 -24.65 -3.82 -6.83
C VAL A 148 -25.02 -2.38 -6.48
N GLU A 149 -24.47 -1.89 -5.38
CA GLU A 149 -24.68 -0.54 -4.89
C GLU A 149 -23.39 0.31 -5.08
N GLY A 150 -23.55 1.63 -5.33
CA GLY A 150 -22.45 2.57 -5.49
C GLY A 150 -21.94 2.70 -6.94
N ASP A 151 -21.04 3.64 -7.16
CA ASP A 151 -20.56 4.03 -8.49
C ASP A 151 -19.20 3.46 -8.85
N GLU A 152 -18.40 3.10 -7.86
CA GLU A 152 -17.03 2.62 -8.05
C GLU A 152 -16.82 1.30 -7.28
N PRO A 153 -16.13 0.32 -7.91
CA PRO A 153 -15.91 -0.99 -7.29
C PRO A 153 -14.84 -0.97 -6.21
N PHE A 154 -13.95 0.05 -6.21
CA PHE A 154 -12.78 0.15 -5.34
C PHE A 154 -12.76 1.48 -4.60
N LYS A 155 -12.55 1.46 -3.26
CA LYS A 155 -12.38 2.67 -2.45
C LYS A 155 -11.02 3.32 -2.68
N LYS A 156 -9.97 2.49 -2.79
CA LYS A 156 -8.59 2.95 -2.97
C LYS A 156 -7.85 2.03 -3.94
N LEU A 157 -7.07 2.63 -4.83
CA LEU A 157 -6.17 1.94 -5.74
C LEU A 157 -4.72 2.14 -5.27
N LEU A 158 -3.94 1.07 -5.27
CA LEU A 158 -2.49 1.10 -5.15
C LEU A 158 -1.90 0.59 -6.47
N THR A 159 -1.46 1.51 -7.30
CA THR A 159 -0.85 1.18 -8.60
C THR A 159 0.63 0.91 -8.41
N GLN A 160 1.04 -0.33 -8.70
CA GLN A 160 2.43 -0.74 -8.53
C GLN A 160 3.29 -0.29 -9.71
N GLY A 161 4.51 0.16 -9.39
CA GLY A 161 5.55 0.44 -10.38
C GLY A 161 6.11 -0.83 -11.01
N MET A 162 6.92 -0.65 -12.04
CA MET A 162 7.54 -1.75 -12.79
C MET A 162 8.79 -2.26 -12.07
N VAL A 163 9.03 -3.58 -12.14
CA VAL A 163 10.31 -4.14 -11.76
C VAL A 163 11.24 -4.09 -12.98
N LEU A 164 12.35 -3.39 -12.82
CA LEU A 164 13.35 -3.17 -13.84
C LEU A 164 14.62 -3.99 -13.52
N LYS A 165 15.37 -4.35 -14.55
CA LYS A 165 16.74 -4.85 -14.45
C LYS A 165 17.59 -4.22 -15.52
N ASP A 166 18.75 -3.69 -15.12
CA ASP A 166 19.66 -2.97 -16.01
C ASP A 166 18.97 -1.77 -16.69
N GLY A 167 18.16 -1.03 -15.91
CA GLY A 167 17.42 0.17 -16.35
C GLY A 167 16.27 -0.11 -17.33
N ALA A 168 15.89 -1.37 -17.54
CA ALA A 168 14.86 -1.74 -18.50
C ALA A 168 13.81 -2.70 -17.92
N LYS A 169 12.58 -2.63 -18.46
CA LYS A 169 11.54 -3.63 -18.16
C LYS A 169 12.05 -5.02 -18.48
N MET A 170 11.88 -5.96 -17.56
CA MET A 170 12.23 -7.36 -17.76
C MET A 170 11.45 -7.98 -18.92
N SER A 171 12.13 -8.66 -19.81
CA SER A 171 11.50 -9.44 -20.87
C SER A 171 12.39 -10.61 -21.31
N LYS A 172 11.76 -11.72 -21.71
CA LYS A 172 12.48 -12.90 -22.22
C LYS A 172 13.31 -12.55 -23.47
N SER A 173 12.79 -11.67 -24.34
CA SER A 173 13.48 -11.25 -25.56
C SER A 173 14.75 -10.44 -25.31
N LYS A 174 14.83 -9.74 -24.15
CA LYS A 174 16.03 -8.99 -23.75
C LYS A 174 17.01 -9.81 -22.91
N GLY A 175 16.60 -11.01 -22.46
CA GLY A 175 17.44 -11.86 -21.61
C GLY A 175 17.70 -11.28 -20.21
N ASN A 176 16.96 -10.25 -19.79
CA ASN A 176 17.12 -9.58 -18.49
C ASN A 176 16.07 -10.01 -17.46
N THR A 177 15.48 -11.19 -17.60
CA THR A 177 14.54 -11.74 -16.63
C THR A 177 15.29 -12.30 -15.42
N VAL A 178 14.68 -12.16 -14.25
CA VAL A 178 15.14 -12.76 -12.99
C VAL A 178 14.21 -13.91 -12.66
N ASP A 179 14.76 -15.10 -12.45
CA ASP A 179 14.02 -16.23 -11.91
C ASP A 179 14.06 -16.17 -10.37
N PRO A 180 12.93 -15.88 -9.72
CA PRO A 180 12.91 -15.83 -8.26
C PRO A 180 13.29 -17.15 -7.61
N GLN A 181 13.11 -18.29 -8.28
CA GLN A 181 13.36 -19.61 -7.69
C GLN A 181 14.85 -19.81 -7.35
N GLU A 182 15.77 -19.34 -8.20
CA GLU A 182 17.21 -19.41 -7.92
C GLU A 182 17.58 -18.64 -6.64
N TYR A 183 16.97 -17.46 -6.47
CA TYR A 183 17.20 -16.61 -5.30
C TYR A 183 16.51 -17.17 -4.03
N ILE A 184 15.33 -17.79 -4.17
CA ILE A 184 14.66 -18.46 -3.05
C ILE A 184 15.54 -19.59 -2.50
N VAL A 185 16.11 -20.40 -3.36
CA VAL A 185 17.02 -21.48 -2.96
C VAL A 185 18.27 -20.94 -2.25
N LYS A 186 18.81 -19.83 -2.74
CA LYS A 186 20.06 -19.26 -2.20
C LYS A 186 19.88 -18.46 -0.93
N TYR A 187 18.84 -17.64 -0.85
CA TYR A 187 18.65 -16.63 0.20
C TYR A 187 17.40 -16.81 1.06
N GLY A 188 16.49 -17.67 0.64
CA GLY A 188 15.18 -17.85 1.26
C GLY A 188 14.14 -16.83 0.78
N ALA A 189 12.86 -17.22 0.85
CA ALA A 189 11.74 -16.38 0.41
C ALA A 189 11.65 -15.04 1.17
N ASP A 190 11.88 -15.08 2.48
CA ASP A 190 11.82 -13.87 3.32
C ASP A 190 12.83 -12.78 2.93
N SER A 191 14.03 -13.20 2.44
CA SER A 191 15.03 -12.24 1.97
C SER A 191 14.56 -11.50 0.72
N ILE A 192 13.94 -12.23 -0.21
CA ILE A 192 13.39 -11.64 -1.46
C ILE A 192 12.21 -10.74 -1.13
N ARG A 193 11.27 -11.19 -0.29
CA ARG A 193 10.14 -10.38 0.15
C ARG A 193 10.60 -9.08 0.81
N THR A 194 11.57 -9.19 1.73
CA THR A 194 12.16 -8.02 2.40
C THR A 194 12.81 -7.06 1.40
N PHE A 195 13.56 -7.58 0.43
CA PHE A 195 14.18 -6.75 -0.61
C PHE A 195 13.13 -6.07 -1.49
N MET A 196 12.14 -6.80 -2.00
CA MET A 196 11.10 -6.24 -2.87
C MET A 196 10.33 -5.09 -2.20
N ILE A 197 10.08 -5.22 -0.90
CA ILE A 197 9.38 -4.19 -0.13
C ILE A 197 10.30 -3.03 0.25
N PHE A 198 11.57 -3.31 0.55
CA PHE A 198 12.53 -2.30 0.99
C PHE A 198 13.04 -1.40 -0.13
N ALA A 199 13.20 -1.95 -1.36
CA ALA A 199 13.94 -1.28 -2.43
C ALA A 199 13.28 0.00 -2.95
N SER A 200 11.94 0.09 -2.91
CA SER A 200 11.22 1.31 -3.31
C SER A 200 9.79 1.33 -2.75
N PRO A 201 9.16 2.52 -2.64
CA PRO A 201 7.71 2.60 -2.44
C PRO A 201 6.96 1.81 -3.53
N PRO A 202 5.83 1.18 -3.22
CA PRO A 202 5.14 0.30 -4.17
C PRO A 202 4.69 0.98 -5.47
N GLU A 203 4.43 2.29 -5.45
CA GLU A 203 4.03 3.06 -6.64
C GLU A 203 5.20 3.40 -7.58
N GLN A 204 6.43 3.25 -7.10
CA GLN A 204 7.62 3.57 -7.87
C GLN A 204 8.20 2.32 -8.52
N SER A 205 8.91 2.52 -9.63
CA SER A 205 9.65 1.43 -10.27
C SER A 205 10.80 0.98 -9.36
N LEU A 206 10.96 -0.34 -9.26
CA LEU A 206 12.01 -1.00 -8.49
C LEU A 206 13.10 -1.48 -9.44
N GLU A 207 14.35 -1.12 -9.19
CA GLU A 207 15.51 -1.69 -9.88
C GLU A 207 15.99 -2.93 -9.14
N TRP A 208 16.05 -4.06 -9.82
CA TRP A 208 16.57 -5.30 -9.24
C TRP A 208 18.06 -5.16 -8.92
N SER A 209 18.43 -5.49 -7.68
CA SER A 209 19.81 -5.39 -7.18
C SER A 209 20.19 -6.61 -6.35
N ASP A 210 21.14 -7.39 -6.86
CA ASP A 210 21.66 -8.55 -6.10
C ASP A 210 22.35 -8.12 -4.80
N ASN A 211 23.05 -6.98 -4.81
CA ASN A 211 23.65 -6.42 -3.61
C ASN A 211 22.60 -5.97 -2.58
N GLY A 212 21.48 -5.40 -3.04
CA GLY A 212 20.36 -5.02 -2.18
C GLY A 212 19.72 -6.23 -1.53
N LEU A 213 19.51 -7.31 -2.29
CA LEU A 213 19.00 -8.58 -1.78
C LEU A 213 19.94 -9.21 -0.75
N GLU A 214 21.25 -9.22 -1.02
CA GLU A 214 22.25 -9.71 -0.07
C GLU A 214 22.24 -8.88 1.22
N GLY A 215 22.06 -7.58 1.14
CA GLY A 215 21.89 -6.69 2.29
C GLY A 215 20.70 -7.07 3.16
N CYS A 216 19.54 -7.35 2.54
CA CYS A 216 18.35 -7.82 3.25
C CYS A 216 18.57 -9.20 3.89
N HIS A 217 19.23 -10.12 3.20
CA HIS A 217 19.59 -11.42 3.76
C HIS A 217 20.51 -11.27 4.99
N LYS A 218 21.51 -10.40 4.94
CA LYS A 218 22.39 -10.10 6.08
C LYS A 218 21.62 -9.50 7.26
N PHE A 219 20.61 -8.66 7.00
CA PHE A 219 19.73 -8.13 8.03
C PHE A 219 18.96 -9.27 8.74
N LEU A 220 18.32 -10.16 7.99
CA LEU A 220 17.58 -11.30 8.57
C LEU A 220 18.50 -12.27 9.33
N LYS A 221 19.70 -12.55 8.81
CA LYS A 221 20.72 -13.33 9.53
C LYS A 221 21.12 -12.68 10.86
N ARG A 222 21.29 -11.36 10.87
CA ARG A 222 21.60 -10.63 12.08
C ARG A 222 20.44 -10.68 13.09
N LEU A 223 19.20 -10.54 12.61
CA LEU A 223 18.00 -10.70 13.43
C LEU A 223 17.99 -12.10 14.08
N TRP A 224 18.22 -13.14 13.30
CA TRP A 224 18.31 -14.52 13.78
C TRP A 224 19.41 -14.70 14.86
N ALA A 225 20.61 -14.19 14.62
CA ALA A 225 21.70 -14.24 15.58
C ALA A 225 21.37 -13.50 16.88
N THR A 226 20.68 -12.35 16.79
CA THR A 226 20.22 -11.57 17.94
C THR A 226 19.17 -12.36 18.74
N SER A 227 18.24 -13.06 18.09
CA SER A 227 17.23 -13.87 18.75
C SER A 227 17.83 -14.98 19.60
N HIS A 228 18.87 -15.66 19.11
CA HIS A 228 19.57 -16.69 19.87
C HIS A 228 20.30 -16.13 21.11
N LYS A 229 20.87 -14.92 20.99
CA LYS A 229 21.50 -14.26 22.15
C LYS A 229 20.45 -13.92 23.22
N ILE A 230 19.28 -13.40 22.80
CA ILE A 230 18.18 -13.08 23.72
C ILE A 230 17.66 -14.36 24.38
N LYS A 231 17.47 -15.43 23.60
CA LYS A 231 16.99 -16.73 24.10
C LYS A 231 17.94 -17.37 25.12
N SER A 232 19.24 -17.22 24.93
CA SER A 232 20.27 -17.81 25.80
C SER A 232 20.64 -16.96 27.03
N ALA A 233 20.12 -15.72 27.13
CA ALA A 233 20.44 -14.82 28.23
C ALA A 233 19.78 -15.28 29.54
N ASN A 234 20.54 -15.27 30.63
CA ASN A 234 20.07 -15.54 31.98
C ASN A 234 19.59 -14.23 32.65
N GLU A 235 18.87 -14.34 33.76
CA GLU A 235 18.37 -13.18 34.52
C GLU A 235 19.51 -12.22 34.94
N GLY A 236 20.66 -12.76 35.34
CA GLY A 236 21.82 -11.99 35.76
C GLY A 236 22.56 -11.24 34.65
N ASP A 237 22.26 -11.54 33.38
CA ASP A 237 22.86 -10.86 32.22
C ASP A 237 22.21 -9.51 31.95
N PHE A 238 21.00 -9.27 32.50
CA PHE A 238 20.27 -8.01 32.33
C PHE A 238 20.71 -6.99 33.39
N VAL A 239 21.43 -5.96 32.95
CA VAL A 239 21.95 -4.87 33.77
C VAL A 239 21.44 -3.55 33.22
N PRO A 240 20.24 -3.11 33.61
CA PRO A 240 19.66 -1.86 33.12
C PRO A 240 20.57 -0.67 33.33
N SER A 241 20.83 0.10 32.29
CA SER A 241 21.64 1.32 32.36
C SER A 241 21.20 2.34 31.33
N GLY A 242 21.13 3.61 31.72
CA GLY A 242 20.71 4.70 30.86
C GLY A 242 19.17 4.79 30.65
N SER A 243 18.75 5.29 29.50
CA SER A 243 17.34 5.38 29.08
C SER A 243 16.74 4.00 28.83
N SER A 244 15.42 3.89 28.90
CA SER A 244 14.70 2.69 28.45
C SER A 244 14.94 2.46 26.95
N LEU A 245 15.03 1.21 26.54
CA LEU A 245 15.11 0.84 25.12
C LEU A 245 13.81 1.19 24.39
N GLU A 246 12.66 1.08 25.05
CA GLU A 246 11.38 1.52 24.53
C GLU A 246 11.38 3.02 24.22
N ASP A 247 11.90 3.86 25.13
CA ASP A 247 11.99 5.30 24.92
C ASP A 247 12.91 5.65 23.73
N ASP A 248 14.05 4.95 23.59
CA ASP A 248 14.96 5.12 22.45
C ASP A 248 14.30 4.74 21.12
N CYS A 249 13.33 3.83 21.11
CA CYS A 249 12.62 3.36 19.93
C CYS A 249 11.27 4.04 19.69
N LYS A 250 10.77 4.84 20.63
CA LYS A 250 9.41 5.39 20.61
C LYS A 250 9.07 6.17 19.34
N SER A 251 9.96 7.04 18.91
CA SER A 251 9.77 7.80 17.67
C SER A 251 9.71 6.90 16.41
N ILE A 252 10.45 5.79 16.43
CA ILE A 252 10.45 4.80 15.35
C ILE A 252 9.12 4.04 15.34
N PHE A 253 8.57 3.68 16.50
CA PHE A 253 7.28 3.01 16.62
C PHE A 253 6.14 3.87 16.06
N ILE A 254 6.10 5.16 16.46
CA ILE A 254 5.08 6.11 15.97
C ILE A 254 5.17 6.27 14.46
N LYS A 255 6.37 6.45 13.91
CA LYS A 255 6.59 6.54 12.47
C LYS A 255 6.14 5.28 11.74
N MET A 256 6.44 4.11 12.30
CA MET A 256 6.09 2.81 11.72
C MET A 256 4.58 2.60 11.70
N ASN A 257 3.86 3.00 12.77
CA ASN A 257 2.40 2.97 12.80
C ASN A 257 1.81 3.83 11.67
N ASP A 258 2.28 5.07 11.52
CA ASP A 258 1.84 5.95 10.42
C ASP A 258 2.16 5.38 9.03
N ASP A 259 3.31 4.69 8.88
CA ASP A 259 3.71 4.07 7.62
C ASP A 259 2.81 2.88 7.26
N TYR A 260 2.34 2.10 8.25
CA TYR A 260 1.40 1.00 8.02
C TYR A 260 -0.04 1.49 7.80
N GLU A 261 -0.55 2.36 8.67
CA GLU A 261 -1.98 2.71 8.67
C GLU A 261 -2.36 3.75 7.60
N LYS A 262 -1.51 4.78 7.43
CA LYS A 262 -1.88 5.96 6.65
C LYS A 262 -1.16 6.06 5.33
N ARG A 263 0.15 5.84 5.35
CA ARG A 263 1.02 6.15 4.19
C ARG A 263 1.27 4.96 3.29
N LEU A 264 1.16 3.73 3.81
CA LEU A 264 1.54 2.49 3.14
C LEU A 264 3.00 2.50 2.63
N ASN A 265 3.89 3.21 3.33
CA ASN A 265 5.30 3.31 3.00
C ASN A 265 6.07 2.11 3.57
N LEU A 266 5.85 0.93 3.01
CA LEU A 266 6.38 -0.31 3.54
C LEU A 266 7.91 -0.40 3.47
N ASN A 267 8.54 0.33 2.56
CA ASN A 267 10.01 0.43 2.47
C ASN A 267 10.61 1.10 3.73
N THR A 268 9.93 2.12 4.27
CA THR A 268 10.36 2.78 5.52
C THR A 268 10.06 1.93 6.75
N VAL A 269 9.08 1.04 6.71
CA VAL A 269 8.87 0.03 7.75
C VAL A 269 10.09 -0.90 7.87
N VAL A 270 10.61 -1.39 6.73
CA VAL A 270 11.82 -2.25 6.76
C VAL A 270 13.01 -1.51 7.33
N SER A 271 13.25 -0.25 6.94
CA SER A 271 14.35 0.55 7.54
C SER A 271 14.15 0.78 9.03
N SER A 272 12.93 1.00 9.47
CA SER A 272 12.59 1.14 10.90
C SER A 272 12.84 -0.15 11.67
N CYS A 273 12.53 -1.33 11.10
CA CYS A 273 12.92 -2.62 11.69
C CYS A 273 14.45 -2.75 11.83
N MET A 274 15.22 -2.30 10.84
CA MET A 274 16.68 -2.30 10.90
C MET A 274 17.20 -1.36 12.00
N GLU A 275 16.59 -0.20 12.18
CA GLU A 275 16.94 0.77 13.23
C GLU A 275 16.64 0.21 14.63
N ILE A 276 15.47 -0.40 14.84
CA ILE A 276 15.11 -1.06 16.10
C ILE A 276 16.11 -2.17 16.42
N LEU A 277 16.42 -3.03 15.44
CA LEU A 277 17.42 -4.09 15.62
C LEU A 277 18.81 -3.53 15.96
N ASN A 278 19.20 -2.40 15.38
CA ASN A 278 20.45 -1.73 15.72
C ASN A 278 20.43 -1.21 17.17
N ASN A 279 19.33 -0.65 17.64
CA ASN A 279 19.18 -0.20 19.02
C ASN A 279 19.23 -1.37 20.00
N ILE A 280 18.55 -2.48 19.69
CA ILE A 280 18.66 -3.73 20.47
C ILE A 280 20.11 -4.20 20.52
N ASN A 281 20.80 -4.29 19.38
CA ASN A 281 22.17 -4.80 19.33
C ASN A 281 23.18 -3.90 20.06
N LYS A 282 22.93 -2.59 20.14
CA LYS A 282 23.75 -1.68 20.99
C LYS A 282 23.63 -2.01 22.47
N ARG A 283 22.45 -2.48 22.91
CA ARG A 283 22.21 -2.87 24.30
C ARG A 283 22.77 -4.27 24.62
N ILE A 284 22.88 -5.14 23.60
CA ILE A 284 23.44 -6.48 23.74
C ILE A 284 24.93 -6.44 23.39
N SER A 285 25.78 -6.13 24.37
CA SER A 285 27.23 -6.06 24.20
C SER A 285 27.94 -7.09 25.09
N GLY A 286 28.77 -7.92 24.47
CA GLY A 286 29.51 -8.96 25.22
C GLY A 286 28.58 -9.97 25.89
N THR A 287 28.73 -10.16 27.18
CA THR A 287 27.94 -11.06 28.03
C THR A 287 26.81 -10.35 28.78
N THR A 288 26.69 -9.04 28.69
CA THR A 288 25.68 -8.24 29.42
C THR A 288 24.72 -7.57 28.47
N ILE A 289 23.50 -7.31 28.94
CA ILE A 289 22.40 -6.64 28.24
C ILE A 289 22.05 -5.36 29.02
N SER A 290 22.34 -4.19 28.45
CA SER A 290 22.12 -2.89 29.06
C SER A 290 20.65 -2.45 28.96
N ALA A 291 19.71 -3.33 29.33
CA ALA A 291 18.27 -3.08 29.38
C ALA A 291 17.65 -4.00 30.44
N SER A 292 16.43 -3.67 30.91
CA SER A 292 15.67 -4.67 31.65
C SER A 292 15.16 -5.77 30.70
N LYS A 293 14.90 -6.94 31.24
CA LYS A 293 14.36 -8.04 30.46
C LYS A 293 13.00 -7.65 29.85
N GLU A 294 12.13 -7.06 30.66
CA GLU A 294 10.81 -6.61 30.24
C GLU A 294 10.88 -5.61 29.08
N ASP A 295 11.72 -4.58 29.20
CA ASP A 295 11.92 -3.54 28.19
C ASP A 295 12.45 -4.14 26.88
N LEU A 296 13.48 -4.99 26.95
CA LEU A 296 14.02 -5.68 25.78
C LEU A 296 12.96 -6.54 25.08
N PHE A 297 12.24 -7.38 25.84
CA PHE A 297 11.24 -8.26 25.27
C PHE A 297 10.05 -7.50 24.66
N LYS A 298 9.65 -6.38 25.25
CA LYS A 298 8.60 -5.51 24.70
C LYS A 298 8.99 -4.93 23.35
N VAL A 299 10.20 -4.37 23.24
CA VAL A 299 10.72 -3.81 21.98
C VAL A 299 10.93 -4.90 20.93
N TYR A 300 11.41 -6.06 21.38
CA TYR A 300 11.65 -7.20 20.49
C TYR A 300 10.33 -7.79 19.95
N ASP A 301 9.33 -7.95 20.82
CA ASP A 301 7.98 -8.37 20.44
C ASP A 301 7.40 -7.46 19.34
N PHE A 302 7.46 -6.13 19.55
CA PHE A 302 7.02 -5.16 18.56
C PHE A 302 7.77 -5.31 17.22
N LEU A 303 9.09 -5.47 17.26
CA LEU A 303 9.91 -5.66 16.05
C LEU A 303 9.45 -6.88 15.24
N ILE A 304 9.21 -8.02 15.90
CA ILE A 304 8.85 -9.27 15.23
C ILE A 304 7.43 -9.17 14.66
N VAL A 305 6.48 -8.62 15.41
CA VAL A 305 5.11 -8.39 14.93
C VAL A 305 5.12 -7.45 13.72
N ALA A 306 5.88 -6.36 13.80
CA ALA A 306 5.99 -5.42 12.69
C ALA A 306 6.64 -6.03 11.44
N LEU A 307 7.58 -6.94 11.60
CA LEU A 307 8.26 -7.59 10.47
C LEU A 307 7.44 -8.74 9.87
N SER A 308 6.50 -9.32 10.62
CA SER A 308 5.80 -10.56 10.23
C SER A 308 5.07 -10.49 8.89
N PRO A 309 4.41 -9.40 8.47
CA PRO A 309 3.79 -9.33 7.13
C PRO A 309 4.81 -9.32 5.99
N ILE A 310 6.05 -8.93 6.28
CA ILE A 310 7.13 -8.78 5.29
C ILE A 310 7.96 -10.06 5.19
N ALA A 311 8.42 -10.59 6.33
CA ALA A 311 9.25 -11.78 6.44
C ALA A 311 8.60 -12.80 7.40
N PRO A 312 7.50 -13.46 6.96
CA PRO A 312 6.64 -14.26 7.85
C PRO A 312 7.34 -15.49 8.44
N HIS A 313 8.17 -16.20 7.67
CA HIS A 313 8.75 -17.47 8.14
C HIS A 313 9.74 -17.25 9.28
N ILE A 314 10.65 -16.31 9.15
CA ILE A 314 11.61 -16.00 10.22
C ILE A 314 10.91 -15.35 11.41
N ALA A 315 9.90 -14.51 11.18
CA ALA A 315 9.14 -13.87 12.25
C ALA A 315 8.37 -14.92 13.08
N GLU A 316 7.65 -15.85 12.44
CA GLU A 316 6.95 -16.94 13.11
C GLU A 316 7.89 -17.80 13.93
N THR A 317 8.99 -18.25 13.34
CA THR A 317 9.96 -19.09 14.02
C THR A 317 10.55 -18.41 15.26
N ILE A 318 10.95 -17.14 15.13
CA ILE A 318 11.49 -16.38 16.26
C ILE A 318 10.40 -16.17 17.34
N TYR A 319 9.20 -15.80 16.93
CA TYR A 319 8.10 -15.50 17.86
C TYR A 319 7.73 -16.71 18.69
N HIS A 320 7.68 -17.89 18.06
CA HIS A 320 7.46 -19.15 18.75
C HIS A 320 8.64 -19.58 19.63
N GLU A 321 9.85 -19.60 19.07
CA GLU A 321 11.00 -20.18 19.77
C GLU A 321 11.61 -19.29 20.86
N VAL A 322 11.55 -17.96 20.70
CA VAL A 322 12.17 -17.00 21.63
C VAL A 322 11.13 -16.42 22.59
N LEU A 323 9.98 -16.02 22.07
CA LEU A 323 8.95 -15.37 22.88
C LEU A 323 7.92 -16.37 23.44
N GLY A 324 7.89 -17.62 22.94
CA GLY A 324 6.93 -18.64 23.38
C GLY A 324 5.48 -18.30 23.04
N LYS A 325 5.27 -17.52 21.96
CA LYS A 325 3.97 -16.99 21.53
C LYS A 325 3.60 -17.50 20.14
N ASP A 326 2.32 -17.40 19.79
CA ASP A 326 1.82 -17.66 18.44
C ASP A 326 1.64 -16.31 17.68
N ILE A 327 2.33 -16.16 16.54
CA ILE A 327 2.28 -14.93 15.73
C ILE A 327 0.90 -14.72 15.10
N ASN A 328 0.12 -15.78 14.87
CA ASN A 328 -1.19 -15.71 14.23
C ASN A 328 -2.25 -15.04 15.11
N VAL A 329 -2.01 -14.99 16.43
CA VAL A 329 -2.88 -14.29 17.38
C VAL A 329 -2.28 -12.99 17.91
N ALA A 330 -1.09 -12.63 17.41
CA ALA A 330 -0.45 -11.37 17.76
C ALA A 330 -1.32 -10.18 17.31
N GLN A 331 -1.36 -9.15 18.14
CA GLN A 331 -2.12 -7.95 17.86
C GLN A 331 -1.18 -6.77 17.68
N TRP A 332 -1.53 -5.89 16.73
CA TRP A 332 -0.89 -4.60 16.64
C TRP A 332 -1.21 -3.79 17.89
N PRO A 333 -0.25 -3.08 18.48
CA PRO A 333 -0.51 -2.28 19.67
C PRO A 333 -1.63 -1.27 19.47
N ASN A 334 -2.36 -0.95 20.54
CA ASN A 334 -3.41 0.07 20.51
C ASN A 334 -2.82 1.49 20.43
N ASP A 335 -3.67 2.48 20.18
CA ASP A 335 -3.26 3.88 20.02
C ASP A 335 -2.47 4.42 21.23
N GLU A 336 -2.81 3.99 22.45
CA GLU A 336 -2.12 4.40 23.67
C GLU A 336 -0.64 4.05 23.67
N PHE A 337 -0.29 2.93 23.06
CA PHE A 337 1.11 2.53 22.89
C PHE A 337 1.90 3.55 22.07
N PHE A 338 1.27 4.23 21.10
CA PHE A 338 1.93 5.21 20.23
C PHE A 338 1.86 6.64 20.76
N ILE A 339 1.11 6.88 21.85
CA ILE A 339 1.08 8.19 22.51
C ILE A 339 2.41 8.39 23.24
N ASN A 340 3.15 9.39 22.82
CA ASN A 340 4.32 9.81 23.55
C ASN A 340 3.88 10.63 24.75
N GLN A 341 3.88 10.05 25.95
CA GLN A 341 3.41 10.71 27.17
C GLN A 341 4.29 11.92 27.60
N GLN A 342 5.47 12.08 26.97
CA GLN A 342 6.36 13.25 27.13
C GLN A 342 7.14 13.51 25.86
N THR A 343 6.50 13.99 24.82
CA THR A 343 7.27 14.50 23.68
C THR A 343 7.78 15.89 24.05
N VAL A 344 8.97 15.93 24.61
CA VAL A 344 9.72 17.17 24.73
C VAL A 344 10.33 17.45 23.36
N VAL A 345 9.87 18.50 22.70
CA VAL A 345 10.37 18.92 21.39
C VAL A 345 11.31 20.09 21.57
N LYS A 346 12.35 20.13 20.72
CA LYS A 346 13.28 21.24 20.69
C LYS A 346 12.72 22.37 19.85
N TYR A 347 12.23 23.41 20.51
CA TYR A 347 11.87 24.64 19.85
C TYR A 347 13.12 25.50 19.56
N LEU A 348 13.24 25.95 18.31
CA LEU A 348 14.22 26.98 17.95
C LEU A 348 13.57 28.36 18.14
N VAL A 349 14.20 29.21 18.96
CA VAL A 349 13.73 30.57 19.17
C VAL A 349 14.57 31.54 18.32
N GLN A 350 13.88 32.23 17.44
CA GLN A 350 14.49 33.21 16.53
C GLN A 350 14.04 34.63 16.86
N VAL A 351 14.92 35.57 16.60
CA VAL A 351 14.61 37.01 16.60
C VAL A 351 15.08 37.58 15.26
N ASN A 352 14.14 38.17 14.50
CA ASN A 352 14.37 38.63 13.14
C ASN A 352 15.05 37.56 12.25
N GLY A 353 14.60 36.29 12.34
CA GLY A 353 15.10 35.16 11.56
C GLY A 353 16.45 34.57 12.02
N LYS A 354 17.09 35.15 13.04
CA LYS A 354 18.35 34.62 13.61
C LYS A 354 18.06 33.81 14.86
N VAL A 355 18.57 32.59 14.96
CA VAL A 355 18.45 31.76 16.16
C VAL A 355 19.13 32.45 17.34
N ARG A 356 18.38 32.67 18.43
CA ARG A 356 18.85 33.29 19.67
C ARG A 356 18.74 32.38 20.89
N GLY A 357 18.00 31.30 20.77
CA GLY A 357 17.88 30.29 21.82
C GLY A 357 17.27 29.00 21.29
N ASN A 358 17.33 27.98 22.12
CA ASN A 358 16.54 26.76 21.94
C ASN A 358 15.98 26.35 23.30
N MET A 359 14.83 25.70 23.29
CA MET A 359 14.13 25.25 24.49
C MET A 359 13.61 23.84 24.26
N MET A 360 13.66 23.04 25.30
CA MET A 360 13.00 21.74 25.33
C MET A 360 11.64 21.93 26.00
N LEU A 361 10.56 21.81 25.25
CA LEU A 361 9.19 22.00 25.73
C LEU A 361 8.33 20.80 25.37
N GLU A 362 7.24 20.59 26.09
CA GLU A 362 6.26 19.59 25.74
C GLU A 362 5.70 19.83 24.33
N ALA A 363 5.50 18.75 23.56
CA ALA A 363 4.90 18.84 22.23
C ALA A 363 3.42 19.25 22.37
N GLY A 364 2.93 19.90 21.32
CA GLY A 364 1.51 20.25 21.23
C GLY A 364 1.14 21.57 21.92
N LEU A 365 2.07 22.26 22.58
CA LEU A 365 1.82 23.56 23.20
C LEU A 365 1.29 24.57 22.17
N ASP A 366 0.44 25.46 22.64
CA ASP A 366 -0.07 26.57 21.82
C ASP A 366 0.99 27.70 21.69
N GLN A 367 0.73 28.60 20.75
CA GLN A 367 1.63 29.72 20.48
C GLN A 367 1.87 30.58 21.74
N ALA A 368 0.80 30.87 22.50
CA ALA A 368 0.91 31.77 23.66
C ALA A 368 1.80 31.18 24.76
N THR A 369 1.67 29.89 25.03
CA THR A 369 2.51 29.17 26.00
C THR A 369 3.98 29.14 25.57
N VAL A 370 4.26 28.83 24.28
CA VAL A 370 5.63 28.82 23.75
C VAL A 370 6.23 30.20 23.74
N GLU A 371 5.45 31.24 23.45
CA GLU A 371 5.84 32.64 23.48
C GLU A 371 6.25 33.08 24.89
N ALA A 372 5.42 32.78 25.89
CA ALA A 372 5.71 33.10 27.29
C ALA A 372 7.02 32.44 27.76
N LYS A 373 7.17 31.12 27.52
CA LYS A 373 8.39 30.39 27.88
C LYS A 373 9.61 30.87 27.10
N SER A 374 9.45 31.36 25.88
CA SER A 374 10.55 31.92 25.10
C SER A 374 11.11 33.20 25.69
N MET A 375 10.27 34.00 26.33
CA MET A 375 10.66 35.26 27.01
C MET A 375 11.43 35.01 28.30
N GLU A 376 11.31 33.83 28.91
CA GLU A 376 12.12 33.46 30.09
C GLU A 376 13.60 33.16 29.74
N ASN A 377 13.88 32.94 28.45
CA ASN A 377 15.26 32.68 28.01
C ASN A 377 16.05 34.02 27.97
N GLU A 378 17.07 34.13 28.81
CA GLU A 378 17.85 35.36 28.95
C GLU A 378 18.40 35.92 27.64
N ASN A 379 18.86 35.06 26.73
CA ASN A 379 19.39 35.48 25.45
C ASN A 379 18.26 36.05 24.53
N VAL A 380 17.11 35.47 24.57
CA VAL A 380 15.94 35.91 23.78
C VAL A 380 15.46 37.24 24.38
N ALA A 381 15.24 37.28 25.68
CA ALA A 381 14.81 38.47 26.40
C ALA A 381 15.69 39.68 26.12
N ARG A 382 17.04 39.51 26.20
CA ARG A 382 18.01 40.58 25.88
C ARG A 382 17.89 41.14 24.47
N HIS A 383 17.53 40.31 23.49
CA HIS A 383 17.37 40.75 22.10
C HIS A 383 15.99 41.40 21.82
N LEU A 384 15.03 41.22 22.72
CA LEU A 384 13.72 41.82 22.64
C LEU A 384 13.51 43.00 23.60
N GLU A 385 14.49 43.24 24.48
CA GLU A 385 14.46 44.35 25.43
C GLU A 385 14.34 45.70 24.70
N ASN A 386 13.36 46.51 25.11
CA ASN A 386 13.02 47.78 24.50
C ASN A 386 12.67 47.72 22.98
N LYS A 387 12.23 46.58 22.50
CA LYS A 387 11.81 46.38 21.09
C LYS A 387 10.29 46.20 21.01
N ASN A 388 9.72 46.75 19.95
CA ASN A 388 8.31 46.56 19.67
C ASN A 388 8.10 45.36 18.74
N ILE A 389 7.51 44.28 19.25
CA ILE A 389 7.24 43.09 18.46
C ILE A 389 6.10 43.39 17.50
N ILE A 390 6.39 43.29 16.20
CA ILE A 390 5.44 43.57 15.13
C ILE A 390 4.67 42.30 14.78
N LYS A 391 5.34 41.15 14.80
CA LYS A 391 4.76 39.85 14.40
C LYS A 391 5.48 38.69 15.08
N VAL A 392 4.72 37.67 15.45
CA VAL A 392 5.24 36.38 15.89
C VAL A 392 4.90 35.33 14.83
N ILE A 393 5.90 34.60 14.37
CA ILE A 393 5.75 33.48 13.45
C ILE A 393 5.94 32.21 14.26
N PHE A 394 4.91 31.40 14.37
CA PHE A 394 4.90 30.17 15.14
C PHE A 394 4.72 28.95 14.19
N ILE A 395 5.64 28.01 14.28
CA ILE A 395 5.51 26.69 13.64
C ILE A 395 5.48 25.67 14.77
N LYS A 396 4.32 25.06 14.96
CA LYS A 396 4.05 24.13 16.05
C LYS A 396 5.14 23.04 16.11
N ASP A 397 5.62 22.76 17.31
CA ASP A 397 6.64 21.74 17.63
C ASP A 397 7.99 21.91 16.91
N LYS A 398 8.28 23.12 16.38
CA LYS A 398 9.52 23.39 15.62
C LYS A 398 10.20 24.71 15.99
N LEU A 399 9.52 25.82 15.81
CA LEU A 399 10.14 27.12 16.02
C LEU A 399 9.14 28.22 16.35
N ILE A 400 9.66 29.23 17.04
CA ILE A 400 9.01 30.53 17.19
C ILE A 400 9.99 31.62 16.77
N ASN A 401 9.52 32.61 16.00
CA ASN A 401 10.32 33.74 15.52
C ASN A 401 9.64 35.06 15.82
N PHE A 402 10.30 35.88 16.63
CA PHE A 402 9.86 37.22 16.98
C PHE A 402 10.41 38.22 15.94
N VAL A 403 9.52 38.94 15.28
CA VAL A 403 9.89 39.99 14.35
C VAL A 403 9.60 41.34 15.01
N HIS A 404 10.61 42.17 15.19
CA HIS A 404 10.53 43.49 15.79
C HIS A 404 11.04 44.59 14.86
N SER A 405 10.62 45.81 15.12
CA SER A 405 11.17 47.04 14.48
C SER A 405 12.52 47.42 15.11
#